data_f66cea20cb5d49b7adab312e737c0385
#
_entry.id   f66cea20cb5d49b7adab312e737c0385
#
_cell.length_a   1.000
_cell.length_b   1.000
_cell.length_c   1.000
_cell.angle_alpha   90.00
_cell.angle_beta   90.00
_cell.angle_gamma   90.00
#
_symmetry.space_group_name_H-M   'P 1'
#
loop_
_entity.id
_entity.type
_entity.pdbx_description
1 polymer ?
#
loop_
_entity_poly.entity_id
_entity_poly.type
_entity_poly.pdbx_seq_one_letter_code
_entity_poly.pdbx_strand_id
1 'polypeptide(L)'
;MTSKLVELAHPCNPAFSLLFVLLIGGFPSSSMPIASSGCPNDLGSPIPNFCVVTPNVMWRGAKPAQDGAAWLVQHRVRTIVNLELLHEDRRVFGQVKLANAGRYEVVYFRISDWEPNAVLAPALLDDHVAHFLAVVDKQPKPVYVHCRSGQNRTGVMVAAYRVIVEGLSRDAAIAEMRRYQGIWFKADSAYIRSLSSERREAIRRKAAAWMPKLKRDSRIVCENGKCDVSKR
;
A
#
# COMPACT_ATOMS: atom_id res chain seq x y z
N MET A 1 11.63 -32.17 -81.38
CA MET A 1 13.04 -31.87 -81.69
C MET A 1 13.79 -31.86 -80.36
N THR A 2 14.41 -33.03 -80.15
CA THR A 2 15.83 -33.30 -79.89
C THR A 2 16.42 -32.61 -78.69
N SER A 3 16.58 -33.38 -77.62
CA SER A 3 17.86 -34.05 -77.27
C SER A 3 18.83 -33.13 -76.55
N LYS A 4 19.34 -33.40 -75.35
CA LYS A 4 20.27 -34.50 -75.01
C LYS A 4 20.48 -34.58 -73.48
N LEU A 5 20.57 -35.79 -73.02
CA LEU A 5 21.20 -36.21 -71.77
C LEU A 5 22.70 -35.84 -71.75
N VAL A 6 23.18 -35.51 -70.58
CA VAL A 6 24.55 -35.91 -70.19
C VAL A 6 24.55 -36.31 -68.73
N GLU A 7 24.85 -37.56 -68.53
CA GLU A 7 25.14 -38.22 -67.28
C GLU A 7 26.66 -38.12 -67.02
N LEU A 8 27.06 -37.88 -65.78
CA LEU A 8 28.39 -38.28 -65.29
C LEU A 8 28.49 -38.32 -63.77
N ALA A 9 28.45 -39.54 -63.30
CA ALA A 9 29.37 -40.17 -62.33
C ALA A 9 29.66 -39.58 -60.98
N HIS A 10 29.33 -40.40 -59.97
CA HIS A 10 29.82 -40.38 -58.60
C HIS A 10 31.34 -40.52 -58.46
N PRO A 11 31.90 -40.16 -57.28
CA PRO A 11 32.23 -41.20 -56.32
C PRO A 11 31.91 -40.93 -54.83
N CYS A 12 31.84 -42.05 -54.16
CA CYS A 12 31.64 -42.28 -52.73
C CYS A 12 32.68 -41.67 -51.77
N ASN A 13 32.18 -41.46 -50.57
CA ASN A 13 32.77 -41.71 -49.21
C ASN A 13 33.49 -40.60 -48.49
N PRO A 14 33.61 -40.67 -47.14
CA PRO A 14 32.96 -41.50 -46.14
C PRO A 14 32.39 -40.68 -44.92
N ALA A 15 31.67 -41.42 -44.08
CA ALA A 15 31.16 -41.12 -42.77
C ALA A 15 31.93 -40.09 -41.88
N PHE A 16 31.24 -39.04 -41.47
CA PHE A 16 31.57 -38.32 -40.25
C PHE A 16 30.38 -38.44 -39.30
N SER A 17 30.57 -39.30 -38.32
CA SER A 17 29.67 -39.44 -37.17
C SER A 17 29.84 -38.21 -36.31
N LEU A 18 28.92 -37.22 -36.42
CA LEU A 18 28.87 -36.09 -35.53
C LEU A 18 28.02 -36.50 -34.32
N LEU A 19 28.74 -36.74 -33.24
CA LEU A 19 28.21 -36.95 -31.91
C LEU A 19 27.57 -35.64 -31.45
N PHE A 20 26.24 -35.56 -31.50
CA PHE A 20 25.49 -34.44 -30.92
C PHE A 20 25.47 -34.60 -29.39
N VAL A 21 26.40 -33.97 -28.70
CA VAL A 21 26.36 -33.83 -27.25
C VAL A 21 25.27 -32.78 -26.95
N LEU A 22 24.11 -33.24 -26.52
CA LEU A 22 23.06 -32.42 -25.93
C LEU A 22 23.58 -31.86 -24.58
N LEU A 23 24.19 -30.69 -24.60
CA LEU A 23 24.39 -29.87 -23.44
C LEU A 23 23.01 -29.38 -22.99
N ILE A 24 22.38 -30.10 -22.05
CA ILE A 24 21.24 -29.59 -21.28
C ILE A 24 21.82 -28.54 -20.34
N GLY A 25 22.00 -27.32 -20.88
CA GLY A 25 22.28 -26.16 -20.09
C GLY A 25 21.04 -25.82 -19.26
N GLY A 26 21.04 -26.20 -17.98
CA GLY A 26 20.07 -25.74 -17.02
C GLY A 26 20.15 -24.23 -16.96
N PHE A 27 19.12 -23.53 -17.51
CA PHE A 27 18.94 -22.11 -17.27
C PHE A 27 18.67 -21.94 -15.79
N PRO A 28 19.48 -21.14 -15.07
CA PRO A 28 19.10 -20.77 -13.71
C PRO A 28 17.76 -20.05 -13.81
N SER A 29 16.73 -20.58 -13.17
CA SER A 29 15.50 -19.86 -12.89
C SER A 29 15.88 -18.63 -12.07
N SER A 30 16.19 -17.54 -12.74
CA SER A 30 16.23 -16.22 -12.12
C SER A 30 14.80 -15.91 -11.71
N SER A 31 14.47 -16.21 -10.46
CA SER A 31 13.32 -15.60 -9.81
C SER A 31 13.54 -14.09 -9.90
N MET A 32 12.84 -13.43 -10.83
CA MET A 32 12.83 -11.97 -10.85
C MET A 32 12.38 -11.52 -9.45
N PRO A 33 13.14 -10.66 -8.78
CA PRO A 33 12.67 -10.05 -7.54
C PRO A 33 11.35 -9.37 -7.90
N ILE A 34 10.29 -9.71 -7.14
CA ILE A 34 9.02 -8.97 -7.17
C ILE A 34 9.42 -7.50 -7.02
N ALA A 35 9.13 -6.70 -8.04
CA ALA A 35 9.50 -5.30 -8.07
C ALA A 35 9.06 -4.69 -6.73
N SER A 36 10.01 -4.30 -5.90
CA SER A 36 9.75 -3.62 -4.65
C SER A 36 8.88 -2.42 -5.00
N SER A 37 7.72 -2.33 -4.37
CA SER A 37 6.85 -1.16 -4.47
C SER A 37 7.77 0.05 -4.34
N GLY A 38 7.80 0.95 -5.31
CA GLY A 38 8.81 2.02 -5.42
C GLY A 38 8.88 3.00 -4.25
N CYS A 39 8.72 2.48 -3.04
CA CYS A 39 8.91 3.19 -1.78
C CYS A 39 10.40 3.22 -1.40
N PRO A 40 10.98 4.40 -1.20
CA PRO A 40 12.37 4.50 -0.78
C PRO A 40 12.61 4.05 0.67
N ASN A 41 11.55 3.85 1.46
CA ASN A 41 11.65 3.52 2.88
C ASN A 41 10.54 2.54 3.30
N ASP A 42 10.72 1.27 2.96
CA ASP A 42 9.79 0.17 3.30
C ASP A 42 10.14 -0.54 4.62
N LEU A 43 11.27 -0.23 5.23
CA LEU A 43 11.79 -0.81 6.49
C LEU A 43 11.83 -2.35 6.50
N GLY A 44 11.83 -3.00 5.35
CA GLY A 44 11.72 -4.47 5.26
C GLY A 44 10.38 -5.01 5.77
N SER A 45 9.31 -4.23 5.66
CA SER A 45 7.98 -4.61 6.13
C SER A 45 7.39 -5.78 5.31
N PRO A 46 6.77 -6.79 5.96
CA PRO A 46 6.07 -7.87 5.25
C PRO A 46 4.72 -7.40 4.65
N ILE A 47 4.32 -6.15 4.90
CA ILE A 47 3.03 -5.63 4.45
C ILE A 47 3.13 -5.13 3.01
N PRO A 48 2.30 -5.62 2.08
CA PRO A 48 2.30 -5.13 0.71
C PRO A 48 2.06 -3.61 0.64
N ASN A 49 2.74 -2.93 -0.27
CA ASN A 49 2.62 -1.49 -0.49
C ASN A 49 2.89 -0.64 0.77
N PHE A 50 3.65 -1.20 1.72
CA PHE A 50 4.09 -0.44 2.89
C PHE A 50 5.07 0.66 2.50
N CYS A 51 4.98 1.79 3.16
CA CYS A 51 5.96 2.88 3.07
C CYS A 51 5.86 3.81 4.28
N VAL A 52 7.02 4.29 4.74
CA VAL A 52 7.08 5.44 5.61
C VAL A 52 6.81 6.69 4.77
N VAL A 53 5.64 7.30 4.96
CA VAL A 53 5.24 8.53 4.25
C VAL A 53 5.97 9.73 4.84
N THR A 54 5.83 9.91 6.14
CA THR A 54 6.51 10.96 6.90
C THR A 54 7.16 10.32 8.13
N PRO A 55 8.49 10.43 8.30
CA PRO A 55 9.19 9.84 9.42
C PRO A 55 8.55 10.19 10.77
N ASN A 56 8.37 9.19 11.62
CA ASN A 56 7.74 9.32 12.94
C ASN A 56 6.30 9.85 12.97
N VAL A 57 5.67 10.10 11.83
CA VAL A 57 4.31 10.65 11.74
C VAL A 57 3.35 9.68 11.09
N MET A 58 3.62 9.26 9.85
CA MET A 58 2.65 8.51 9.08
C MET A 58 3.30 7.42 8.22
N TRP A 59 2.71 6.23 8.28
CA TRP A 59 3.02 5.07 7.45
C TRP A 59 1.78 4.66 6.67
N ARG A 60 2.00 4.02 5.54
CA ARG A 60 0.92 3.50 4.69
C ARG A 60 1.14 2.04 4.33
N GLY A 61 0.10 1.37 3.89
CA GLY A 61 0.24 0.01 3.35
C GLY A 61 -1.10 -0.64 3.05
N ALA A 62 -1.04 -1.93 2.76
CA ALA A 62 -2.20 -2.80 2.65
C ALA A 62 -2.72 -3.21 4.04
N LYS A 63 -3.90 -3.85 4.08
CA LYS A 63 -4.38 -4.53 5.28
C LYS A 63 -3.34 -5.50 5.81
N PRO A 64 -2.92 -5.39 7.07
CA PRO A 64 -1.93 -6.29 7.63
C PRO A 64 -2.50 -7.70 7.82
N ALA A 65 -1.74 -8.72 7.41
CA ALA A 65 -1.91 -10.09 7.86
C ALA A 65 -1.32 -10.23 9.28
N GLN A 66 -1.29 -11.44 9.83
CA GLN A 66 -0.84 -11.65 11.21
C GLN A 66 0.62 -11.24 11.44
N ASP A 67 1.49 -11.57 10.50
CA ASP A 67 2.91 -11.16 10.51
C ASP A 67 3.08 -9.64 10.39
N GLY A 68 2.30 -9.01 9.49
CA GLY A 68 2.26 -7.56 9.34
C GLY A 68 1.74 -6.85 10.60
N ALA A 69 0.72 -7.37 11.26
CA ALA A 69 0.22 -6.81 12.52
C ALA A 69 1.26 -6.94 13.65
N ALA A 70 1.94 -8.09 13.75
CA ALA A 70 3.03 -8.29 14.68
C ALA A 70 4.18 -7.31 14.40
N TRP A 71 4.53 -7.17 13.13
CA TRP A 71 5.57 -6.24 12.68
C TRP A 71 5.25 -4.79 13.04
N LEU A 72 4.01 -4.32 12.81
CA LEU A 72 3.56 -2.97 13.17
C LEU A 72 3.69 -2.71 14.68
N VAL A 73 3.29 -3.68 15.51
CA VAL A 73 3.41 -3.56 16.96
C VAL A 73 4.88 -3.54 17.40
N GLN A 74 5.74 -4.39 16.83
CA GLN A 74 7.18 -4.41 17.09
C GLN A 74 7.84 -3.07 16.72
N HIS A 75 7.42 -2.46 15.63
CA HIS A 75 7.90 -1.15 15.17
C HIS A 75 7.17 0.04 15.80
N ARG A 76 6.41 -0.21 16.88
CA ARG A 76 5.83 0.82 17.72
C ARG A 76 4.82 1.73 17.02
N VAL A 77 4.03 1.21 16.06
CA VAL A 77 2.88 1.95 15.54
C VAL A 77 1.92 2.27 16.69
N ARG A 78 1.42 3.51 16.76
CA ARG A 78 0.59 3.97 17.88
C ARG A 78 -0.88 4.17 17.50
N THR A 79 -1.15 4.39 16.24
CA THR A 79 -2.51 4.56 15.74
C THR A 79 -2.67 3.82 14.42
N ILE A 80 -3.81 3.16 14.25
CA ILE A 80 -4.19 2.51 13.00
C ILE A 80 -5.45 3.18 12.48
N VAL A 81 -5.46 3.49 11.18
CA VAL A 81 -6.62 3.98 10.45
C VAL A 81 -6.97 2.99 9.36
N ASN A 82 -8.08 2.28 9.54
CA ASN A 82 -8.63 1.36 8.55
C ASN A 82 -9.68 2.08 7.70
N LEU A 83 -9.46 2.10 6.38
CA LEU A 83 -10.34 2.72 5.39
C LEU A 83 -11.33 1.73 4.74
N GLU A 84 -11.34 0.47 5.15
CA GLU A 84 -12.22 -0.53 4.55
C GLU A 84 -13.68 -0.36 5.03
N LEU A 85 -14.61 -0.38 4.06
CA LEU A 85 -16.04 -0.18 4.32
C LEU A 85 -16.63 -1.28 5.22
N LEU A 86 -16.37 -2.55 4.89
CA LEU A 86 -17.03 -3.71 5.52
C LEU A 86 -16.10 -4.56 6.38
N HIS A 87 -14.79 -4.39 6.27
CA HIS A 87 -13.81 -5.23 6.93
C HIS A 87 -13.07 -4.51 8.04
N GLU A 88 -12.77 -5.25 9.08
CA GLU A 88 -11.92 -4.79 10.17
C GLU A 88 -10.83 -5.84 10.48
N ASP A 89 -9.74 -5.38 11.01
CA ASP A 89 -8.53 -6.18 11.28
C ASP A 89 -8.24 -6.30 12.79
N ARG A 90 -9.15 -5.85 13.65
CA ARG A 90 -8.99 -5.98 15.10
C ARG A 90 -8.70 -7.41 15.54
N ARG A 91 -9.36 -8.41 14.92
CA ARG A 91 -9.11 -9.82 15.19
C ARG A 91 -7.67 -10.22 14.94
N VAL A 92 -7.06 -9.69 13.87
CA VAL A 92 -5.66 -9.98 13.52
C VAL A 92 -4.72 -9.46 14.61
N PHE A 93 -4.96 -8.24 15.10
CA PHE A 93 -4.19 -7.67 16.21
C PHE A 93 -4.40 -8.43 17.53
N GLY A 94 -5.60 -8.92 17.81
CA GLY A 94 -5.87 -9.76 18.99
C GLY A 94 -5.20 -11.13 18.96
N GLN A 95 -4.64 -11.54 17.82
CA GLN A 95 -3.87 -12.78 17.66
C GLN A 95 -2.36 -12.56 17.74
N VAL A 96 -1.90 -11.31 17.84
CA VAL A 96 -0.47 -10.98 17.90
C VAL A 96 0.12 -11.51 19.21
N LYS A 97 1.20 -12.27 19.08
CA LYS A 97 2.03 -12.75 20.19
C LYS A 97 3.42 -12.16 20.05
N LEU A 98 3.89 -11.46 21.04
CA LEU A 98 5.20 -10.82 21.04
C LEU A 98 6.00 -11.31 22.23
N ALA A 99 7.17 -11.89 22.00
CA ALA A 99 8.10 -12.18 23.07
C ALA A 99 8.61 -10.86 23.70
N ASN A 100 8.50 -10.74 25.02
CA ASN A 100 9.10 -9.65 25.80
C ASN A 100 8.68 -8.20 25.48
N ALA A 101 7.49 -7.98 24.94
CA ALA A 101 6.96 -6.63 24.81
C ALA A 101 6.41 -6.13 26.16
N GLY A 102 6.94 -5.04 26.69
CA GLY A 102 6.30 -4.29 27.76
C GLY A 102 4.92 -3.80 27.33
N ARG A 103 4.14 -3.25 28.28
CA ARG A 103 2.81 -2.73 27.96
C ARG A 103 2.85 -1.71 26.84
N TYR A 104 2.02 -1.94 25.82
CA TYR A 104 1.95 -1.15 24.62
C TYR A 104 0.50 -0.99 24.14
N GLU A 105 0.11 0.23 23.80
CA GLU A 105 -1.25 0.54 23.38
C GLU A 105 -1.27 1.10 21.95
N VAL A 106 -2.18 0.59 21.14
CA VAL A 106 -2.48 1.09 19.79
C VAL A 106 -3.92 1.56 19.76
N VAL A 107 -4.15 2.76 19.28
CA VAL A 107 -5.49 3.32 19.07
C VAL A 107 -5.98 2.93 17.68
N TYR A 108 -7.23 2.53 17.56
CA TYR A 108 -7.79 2.07 16.29
C TYR A 108 -8.99 2.91 15.87
N PHE A 109 -8.93 3.41 14.64
CA PHE A 109 -9.98 4.18 13.99
C PHE A 109 -10.45 3.50 12.71
N ARG A 110 -11.75 3.61 12.42
CA ARG A 110 -12.32 3.29 11.13
C ARG A 110 -12.85 4.54 10.46
N ILE A 111 -12.44 4.75 9.22
CA ILE A 111 -13.01 5.74 8.32
C ILE A 111 -13.50 4.95 7.11
N SER A 112 -14.74 4.46 7.21
CA SER A 112 -15.31 3.57 6.20
C SER A 112 -15.50 4.31 4.89
N ASP A 113 -14.54 4.18 3.99
CA ASP A 113 -14.53 4.83 2.68
C ASP A 113 -14.78 3.83 1.55
N TRP A 114 -15.42 4.32 0.51
CA TRP A 114 -15.75 3.55 -0.69
C TRP A 114 -15.04 4.16 -1.90
N GLU A 115 -14.30 3.35 -2.67
CA GLU A 115 -13.45 3.85 -3.77
C GLU A 115 -14.17 4.79 -4.75
N PRO A 116 -15.42 4.51 -5.19
CA PRO A 116 -16.17 5.41 -6.08
C PRO A 116 -16.46 6.81 -5.53
N ASN A 117 -16.28 7.08 -4.22
CA ASN A 117 -16.55 8.39 -3.64
C ASN A 117 -15.75 9.52 -4.29
N ALA A 118 -14.58 9.22 -4.85
CA ALA A 118 -13.79 10.19 -5.61
C ALA A 118 -14.57 10.82 -6.79
N VAL A 119 -15.54 10.09 -7.33
CA VAL A 119 -16.39 10.52 -8.45
C VAL A 119 -17.81 10.79 -8.01
N LEU A 120 -18.42 9.86 -7.28
CA LEU A 120 -19.86 9.86 -6.98
C LEU A 120 -20.22 10.75 -5.78
N ALA A 121 -19.33 10.90 -4.82
CA ALA A 121 -19.59 11.65 -3.60
C ALA A 121 -18.34 12.40 -3.11
N PRO A 122 -17.77 13.32 -3.92
CA PRO A 122 -16.53 14.01 -3.56
C PRO A 122 -16.65 14.86 -2.28
N ALA A 123 -17.83 15.34 -1.94
CA ALA A 123 -18.06 16.06 -0.69
C ALA A 123 -18.00 15.14 0.55
N LEU A 124 -18.45 13.89 0.43
CA LEU A 124 -18.29 12.87 1.46
C LEU A 124 -16.81 12.47 1.60
N LEU A 125 -16.09 12.35 0.48
CA LEU A 125 -14.67 12.09 0.52
C LEU A 125 -13.89 13.23 1.18
N ASP A 126 -14.28 14.50 0.97
CA ASP A 126 -13.71 15.63 1.72
C ASP A 126 -13.88 15.48 3.24
N ASP A 127 -15.03 14.97 3.67
CA ASP A 127 -15.30 14.73 5.09
C ASP A 127 -14.46 13.57 5.65
N HIS A 128 -14.31 12.48 4.89
CA HIS A 128 -13.41 11.38 5.24
C HIS A 128 -11.94 11.83 5.30
N VAL A 129 -11.49 12.63 4.34
CA VAL A 129 -10.15 13.23 4.36
C VAL A 129 -9.99 14.12 5.60
N ALA A 130 -10.97 14.98 5.90
CA ALA A 130 -10.93 15.85 7.06
C ALA A 130 -10.86 15.04 8.37
N HIS A 131 -11.65 13.98 8.50
CA HIS A 131 -11.60 13.07 9.64
C HIS A 131 -10.22 12.42 9.75
N PHE A 132 -9.68 11.91 8.64
CA PHE A 132 -8.33 11.33 8.61
C PHE A 132 -7.25 12.32 9.04
N LEU A 133 -7.28 13.56 8.54
CA LEU A 133 -6.33 14.61 8.93
C LEU A 133 -6.42 14.94 10.42
N ALA A 134 -7.63 14.99 10.98
CA ALA A 134 -7.84 15.19 12.41
C ALA A 134 -7.24 14.05 13.24
N VAL A 135 -7.39 12.79 12.79
CA VAL A 135 -6.76 11.63 13.44
C VAL A 135 -5.24 11.74 13.39
N VAL A 136 -4.65 12.04 12.22
CA VAL A 136 -3.19 12.19 12.06
C VAL A 136 -2.67 13.33 12.95
N ASP A 137 -3.41 14.43 13.09
CA ASP A 137 -2.99 15.54 13.94
C ASP A 137 -3.00 15.18 15.44
N LYS A 138 -4.11 14.61 15.93
CA LYS A 138 -4.39 14.46 17.37
C LYS A 138 -3.96 13.14 17.99
N GLN A 139 -3.81 12.09 17.21
CA GLN A 139 -3.55 10.77 17.80
C GLN A 139 -2.06 10.48 17.98
N PRO A 140 -1.70 9.55 18.86
CA PRO A 140 -0.31 9.10 19.03
C PRO A 140 0.30 8.60 17.72
N LYS A 141 1.57 8.90 17.48
CA LYS A 141 2.31 8.59 16.25
C LYS A 141 3.34 7.49 16.48
N PRO A 142 3.72 6.73 15.45
CA PRO A 142 3.30 6.81 14.06
C PRO A 142 1.85 6.34 13.83
N VAL A 143 1.17 6.96 12.85
CA VAL A 143 -0.14 6.56 12.36
C VAL A 143 0.03 5.66 11.15
N TYR A 144 -0.51 4.45 11.17
CA TYR A 144 -0.56 3.56 10.03
C TYR A 144 -1.92 3.62 9.36
N VAL A 145 -1.97 4.08 8.11
CA VAL A 145 -3.20 4.14 7.31
C VAL A 145 -3.21 3.05 6.25
N HIS A 146 -4.33 2.33 6.13
CA HIS A 146 -4.47 1.26 5.15
C HIS A 146 -5.90 1.10 4.64
N CYS A 147 -5.99 0.48 3.49
CA CYS A 147 -7.20 -0.15 2.96
C CYS A 147 -6.85 -1.62 2.61
N ARG A 148 -7.65 -2.29 1.81
CA ARG A 148 -7.41 -3.69 1.44
C ARG A 148 -6.04 -3.92 0.79
N SER A 149 -5.73 -3.15 -0.26
CA SER A 149 -4.49 -3.29 -1.03
C SER A 149 -3.44 -2.21 -0.74
N GLY A 150 -3.79 -1.17 0.02
CA GLY A 150 -2.92 -0.01 0.22
C GLY A 150 -2.78 0.91 -1.01
N GLN A 151 -3.61 0.74 -2.02
CA GLN A 151 -3.51 1.45 -3.30
C GLN A 151 -4.44 2.67 -3.38
N ASN A 152 -5.74 2.47 -3.67
CA ASN A 152 -6.70 3.53 -3.99
C ASN A 152 -7.05 4.42 -2.79
N ARG A 153 -7.88 3.97 -1.86
CA ARG A 153 -8.30 4.75 -0.66
C ARG A 153 -7.11 5.26 0.14
N THR A 154 -6.13 4.40 0.40
CA THR A 154 -4.88 4.79 1.07
C THR A 154 -4.11 5.81 0.25
N GLY A 155 -4.05 5.66 -1.06
CA GLY A 155 -3.40 6.60 -1.97
C GLY A 155 -4.02 8.00 -1.89
N VAL A 156 -5.35 8.08 -1.93
CA VAL A 156 -6.09 9.36 -1.82
C VAL A 156 -5.82 10.05 -0.48
N MET A 157 -5.91 9.32 0.64
CA MET A 157 -5.67 9.89 1.98
C MET A 157 -4.25 10.42 2.11
N VAL A 158 -3.25 9.65 1.66
CA VAL A 158 -1.85 10.07 1.68
C VAL A 158 -1.60 11.27 0.76
N ALA A 159 -2.11 11.25 -0.47
CA ALA A 159 -1.93 12.36 -1.40
C ALA A 159 -2.62 13.64 -0.90
N ALA A 160 -3.82 13.52 -0.32
CA ALA A 160 -4.50 14.66 0.30
C ALA A 160 -3.70 15.23 1.49
N TYR A 161 -3.14 14.37 2.35
CA TYR A 161 -2.25 14.80 3.43
C TYR A 161 -1.02 15.54 2.91
N ARG A 162 -0.34 14.99 1.89
CA ARG A 162 0.81 15.64 1.22
C ARG A 162 0.46 17.05 0.72
N VAL A 163 -0.69 17.19 0.05
CA VAL A 163 -1.13 18.47 -0.52
C VAL A 163 -1.60 19.45 0.54
N ILE A 164 -2.40 18.98 1.51
CA ILE A 164 -3.11 19.85 2.46
C ILE A 164 -2.22 20.22 3.64
N VAL A 165 -1.45 19.25 4.17
CA VAL A 165 -0.66 19.44 5.39
C VAL A 165 0.78 19.81 5.06
N GLU A 166 1.42 19.06 4.16
CA GLU A 166 2.84 19.25 3.84
C GLU A 166 3.07 20.26 2.70
N GLY A 167 2.01 20.73 2.04
CA GLY A 167 2.12 21.75 1.00
C GLY A 167 2.71 21.26 -0.33
N LEU A 168 2.78 19.93 -0.53
CA LEU A 168 3.26 19.34 -1.77
C LEU A 168 2.35 19.76 -2.94
N SER A 169 2.90 19.96 -4.12
CA SER A 169 2.08 20.23 -5.31
C SER A 169 1.17 19.03 -5.62
N ARG A 170 0.00 19.29 -6.19
CA ARG A 170 -0.94 18.24 -6.58
C ARG A 170 -0.32 17.24 -7.55
N ASP A 171 0.49 17.72 -8.50
CA ASP A 171 1.14 16.86 -9.48
C ASP A 171 2.22 15.97 -8.83
N ALA A 172 2.99 16.50 -7.88
CA ALA A 172 3.97 15.72 -7.13
C ALA A 172 3.30 14.65 -6.25
N ALA A 173 2.18 14.98 -5.58
CA ALA A 173 1.40 14.02 -4.81
C ALA A 173 0.79 12.92 -5.69
N ILE A 174 0.30 13.27 -6.88
CA ILE A 174 -0.20 12.30 -7.87
C ILE A 174 0.94 11.42 -8.40
N ALA A 175 2.13 11.98 -8.64
CA ALA A 175 3.30 11.22 -9.06
C ALA A 175 3.74 10.22 -7.98
N GLU A 176 3.69 10.60 -6.69
CA GLU A 176 3.91 9.67 -5.58
C GLU A 176 2.83 8.57 -5.54
N MET A 177 1.56 8.94 -5.65
CA MET A 177 0.43 8.00 -5.65
C MET A 177 0.49 7.02 -6.83
N ARG A 178 1.05 7.42 -7.97
CA ARG A 178 1.22 6.56 -9.17
C ARG A 178 2.06 5.31 -8.90
N ARG A 179 2.98 5.35 -7.94
CA ARG A 179 3.80 4.18 -7.57
C ARG A 179 2.95 3.01 -7.03
N TYR A 180 1.78 3.32 -6.50
CA TYR A 180 0.86 2.36 -5.88
C TYR A 180 -0.46 2.25 -6.64
N GLN A 181 -0.52 2.71 -7.90
CA GLN A 181 -1.77 2.84 -8.63
C GLN A 181 -2.58 1.55 -8.66
N GLY A 182 -3.86 1.68 -8.33
CA GLY A 182 -4.87 0.65 -8.50
C GLY A 182 -5.83 1.02 -9.62
N ILE A 183 -6.89 0.24 -9.78
CA ILE A 183 -7.87 0.41 -10.86
C ILE A 183 -8.60 1.77 -10.82
N TRP A 184 -8.69 2.41 -9.66
CA TRP A 184 -9.33 3.72 -9.48
C TRP A 184 -8.37 4.90 -9.64
N PHE A 185 -7.10 4.68 -9.95
CA PHE A 185 -6.07 5.72 -10.00
C PHE A 185 -6.46 6.96 -10.80
N LYS A 186 -7.18 6.79 -11.93
CA LYS A 186 -7.62 7.91 -12.76
C LYS A 186 -8.62 8.81 -12.01
N ALA A 187 -9.60 8.22 -11.35
CA ALA A 187 -10.57 8.93 -10.52
C ALA A 187 -9.92 9.58 -9.29
N ASP A 188 -9.08 8.84 -8.61
CA ASP A 188 -8.33 9.30 -7.44
C ASP A 188 -7.45 10.51 -7.78
N SER A 189 -6.77 10.46 -8.93
CA SER A 189 -5.95 11.58 -9.44
C SER A 189 -6.79 12.80 -9.78
N ALA A 190 -7.99 12.61 -10.35
CA ALA A 190 -8.90 13.71 -10.64
C ALA A 190 -9.37 14.41 -9.35
N TYR A 191 -9.69 13.61 -8.31
CA TYR A 191 -10.00 14.16 -6.98
C TYR A 191 -8.85 15.01 -6.43
N ILE A 192 -7.60 14.53 -6.45
CA ILE A 192 -6.45 15.29 -5.96
C ILE A 192 -6.23 16.56 -6.80
N ARG A 193 -6.40 16.51 -8.13
CA ARG A 193 -6.32 17.72 -8.98
C ARG A 193 -7.36 18.77 -8.63
N SER A 194 -8.53 18.34 -8.16
CA SER A 194 -9.64 19.24 -7.78
C SER A 194 -9.44 19.96 -6.45
N LEU A 195 -8.38 19.66 -5.68
CA LEU A 195 -8.06 20.32 -4.41
C LEU A 195 -7.52 21.74 -4.64
N SER A 196 -8.41 22.69 -4.98
CA SER A 196 -8.09 24.11 -5.05
C SER A 196 -7.68 24.66 -3.67
N SER A 197 -7.18 25.88 -3.60
CA SER A 197 -6.86 26.57 -2.33
C SER A 197 -8.07 26.63 -1.41
N GLU A 198 -9.22 27.01 -1.95
CA GLU A 198 -10.49 27.16 -1.23
C GLU A 198 -10.97 25.82 -0.69
N ARG A 199 -10.89 24.75 -1.50
CA ARG A 199 -11.29 23.40 -1.09
C ARG A 199 -10.37 22.84 -0.01
N ARG A 200 -9.07 23.04 -0.14
CA ARG A 200 -8.09 22.64 0.90
C ARG A 200 -8.37 23.33 2.22
N GLU A 201 -8.69 24.62 2.18
CA GLU A 201 -9.02 25.38 3.38
C GLU A 201 -10.36 24.92 3.99
N ALA A 202 -11.35 24.60 3.16
CA ALA A 202 -12.61 24.02 3.63
C ALA A 202 -12.38 22.66 4.32
N ILE A 203 -11.52 21.79 3.77
CA ILE A 203 -11.16 20.52 4.40
C ILE A 203 -10.41 20.74 5.72
N ARG A 204 -9.49 21.72 5.82
CA ARG A 204 -8.83 22.07 7.09
C ARG A 204 -9.82 22.50 8.15
N ARG A 205 -10.81 23.36 7.82
CA ARG A 205 -11.87 23.74 8.75
C ARG A 205 -12.70 22.54 9.22
N LYS A 206 -13.05 21.63 8.31
CA LYS A 206 -13.72 20.38 8.66
C LYS A 206 -12.86 19.52 9.59
N ALA A 207 -11.56 19.40 9.33
CA ALA A 207 -10.65 18.66 10.18
C ALA A 207 -10.59 19.26 11.60
N ALA A 208 -10.51 20.57 11.72
CA ALA A 208 -10.58 21.26 13.02
C ALA A 208 -11.89 20.96 13.76
N ALA A 209 -13.02 20.92 13.05
CA ALA A 209 -14.31 20.57 13.62
C ALA A 209 -14.43 19.08 14.02
N TRP A 210 -13.65 18.18 13.42
CA TRP A 210 -13.54 16.78 13.81
C TRP A 210 -12.74 16.57 15.09
N MET A 211 -11.70 17.37 15.36
CA MET A 211 -10.78 17.16 16.49
C MET A 211 -11.46 16.93 17.84
N PRO A 212 -12.43 17.74 18.29
CA PRO A 212 -13.11 17.52 19.57
C PRO A 212 -14.08 16.32 19.55
N LYS A 213 -14.45 15.83 18.36
CA LYS A 213 -15.42 14.74 18.16
C LYS A 213 -14.76 13.40 17.93
N LEU A 214 -13.42 13.35 17.84
CA LEU A 214 -12.69 12.11 17.56
C LEU A 214 -13.01 11.03 18.60
N LYS A 215 -13.54 9.93 18.11
CA LYS A 215 -13.86 8.76 18.92
C LYS A 215 -13.17 7.55 18.32
N ARG A 216 -12.24 6.97 19.08
CA ARG A 216 -11.62 5.70 18.69
C ARG A 216 -12.65 4.58 18.65
N ASP A 217 -12.53 3.66 17.70
CA ASP A 217 -13.40 2.48 17.61
C ASP A 217 -12.99 1.39 18.61
N SER A 218 -11.70 1.29 18.88
CA SER A 218 -11.14 0.34 19.84
C SER A 218 -9.75 0.74 20.33
N ARG A 219 -9.31 0.00 21.33
CA ARG A 219 -7.94 -0.03 21.83
C ARG A 219 -7.37 -1.44 21.66
N ILE A 220 -6.14 -1.54 21.23
CA ILE A 220 -5.37 -2.76 21.21
C ILE A 220 -4.29 -2.59 22.28
N VAL A 221 -4.38 -3.39 23.32
CA VAL A 221 -3.41 -3.37 24.42
C VAL A 221 -2.58 -4.63 24.36
N CYS A 222 -1.29 -4.46 24.16
CA CYS A 222 -0.32 -5.55 24.16
C CYS A 222 0.45 -5.53 25.49
N GLU A 223 0.41 -6.63 26.23
CA GLU A 223 1.10 -6.79 27.50
C GLU A 223 1.42 -8.28 27.72
N ASN A 224 2.55 -8.58 28.36
CA ASN A 224 2.95 -9.96 28.65
C ASN A 224 2.92 -10.89 27.43
N GLY A 225 3.32 -10.39 26.28
CA GLY A 225 3.41 -11.17 25.05
C GLY A 225 2.09 -11.40 24.30
N LYS A 226 0.98 -10.81 24.75
CA LYS A 226 -0.34 -10.94 24.11
C LYS A 226 -0.95 -9.58 23.86
N CYS A 227 -1.74 -9.48 22.79
CA CYS A 227 -2.51 -8.29 22.50
C CYS A 227 -4.00 -8.58 22.69
N ASP A 228 -4.68 -7.74 23.46
CA ASP A 228 -6.12 -7.77 23.65
C ASP A 228 -6.77 -6.58 22.96
N VAL A 229 -7.93 -6.81 22.38
CA VAL A 229 -8.70 -5.77 21.69
C VAL A 229 -9.94 -5.45 22.51
N SER A 230 -9.94 -4.30 23.16
CA SER A 230 -11.13 -3.78 23.84
C SER A 230 -11.97 -2.94 22.87
N LYS A 231 -13.23 -3.28 22.72
CA LYS A 231 -14.24 -2.33 22.22
C LYS A 231 -14.42 -1.22 23.25
N ARG A 232 -14.92 -0.08 22.81
CA ARG A 232 -15.42 0.96 23.71
C ARG A 232 -16.32 0.42 24.76
#